data_b54a0edc4d65430036437b0b588909f5
#
_entry.id   b54a0edc4d65430036437b0b588909f5
#
_cell.length_a   1.000
_cell.length_b   1.000
_cell.length_c   1.000
_cell.angle_alpha   90.00
_cell.angle_beta   90.00
_cell.angle_gamma   90.00
#
_symmetry.space_group_name_H-M   'P 1'
#
loop_
_entity.id
_entity.type
_entity.pdbx_description
1 polymer ?
#
loop_
_entity_poly.entity_id
_entity_poly.type
_entity_poly.pdbx_seq_one_letter_code
_entity_poly.pdbx_strand_id
1 'polypeptide(L)'
;MKDYSMTLTALRSASALAAALLLAPALAHAQDIVRHKIPNSDFPIALAVSIPPSATIHFISGQVPPIVDKAADPNAIAAFGDTKTQTVGVLQKIKEILAGMGLGMGDVVKMQVFLVGDPAHKGRADVTGFMAGYTQFFGGAQPNLPARAVMQVAGLSNPGWLVEIEVVAAKK
;
A
#
# COMPACT_ATOMS: atom_id res chain seq x y z
N MET A 1 -51.71 67.49 -27.55
CA MET A 1 -51.07 66.24 -28.00
C MET A 1 -49.95 66.02 -27.04
N LYS A 2 -50.06 64.98 -26.16
CA LYS A 2 -49.09 64.64 -25.11
C LYS A 2 -48.25 63.47 -25.61
N ASP A 3 -46.91 63.68 -25.61
CA ASP A 3 -45.90 62.68 -25.95
C ASP A 3 -45.91 61.52 -24.95
N TYR A 4 -46.13 60.33 -25.45
CA TYR A 4 -45.79 59.06 -24.75
C TYR A 4 -44.52 58.47 -25.35
N SER A 5 -43.39 58.87 -24.82
CA SER A 5 -42.13 58.30 -25.20
C SER A 5 -41.24 58.28 -23.98
N MET A 6 -41.51 57.39 -23.05
CA MET A 6 -40.55 56.95 -22.01
C MET A 6 -41.12 55.72 -21.30
N THR A 7 -40.72 54.53 -21.71
CA THR A 7 -40.67 53.34 -20.88
C THR A 7 -40.27 52.10 -21.73
N LEU A 8 -39.03 52.03 -22.20
CA LEU A 8 -38.52 50.82 -22.85
C LEU A 8 -37.03 50.55 -22.59
N THR A 9 -36.46 51.17 -21.55
CA THR A 9 -35.00 50.98 -21.27
C THR A 9 -34.70 50.34 -19.92
N ALA A 10 -35.68 49.87 -19.17
CA ALA A 10 -35.48 49.33 -17.81
C ALA A 10 -35.56 47.79 -17.67
N LEU A 11 -35.76 47.04 -18.77
CA LEU A 11 -35.94 45.57 -18.67
C LEU A 11 -34.82 44.72 -19.26
N ARG A 12 -33.65 45.30 -19.56
CA ARG A 12 -32.52 44.54 -20.13
C ARG A 12 -31.35 44.30 -19.20
N SER A 13 -31.38 44.80 -17.97
CA SER A 13 -30.24 44.71 -17.04
C SER A 13 -30.39 43.64 -15.96
N ALA A 14 -31.52 42.93 -15.87
CA ALA A 14 -31.75 41.95 -14.81
C ALA A 14 -31.41 40.49 -15.20
N SER A 15 -31.19 40.20 -16.50
CA SER A 15 -31.00 38.83 -16.97
C SER A 15 -29.53 38.39 -17.07
N ALA A 16 -28.57 39.29 -16.87
CA ALA A 16 -27.13 38.96 -16.99
C ALA A 16 -26.48 38.51 -15.67
N LEU A 17 -27.11 38.67 -14.51
CA LEU A 17 -26.55 38.31 -13.21
C LEU A 17 -26.91 36.89 -12.71
N ALA A 18 -27.87 36.22 -13.34
CA ALA A 18 -28.33 34.89 -12.92
C ALA A 18 -27.54 33.71 -13.51
N ALA A 19 -26.72 33.95 -14.55
CA ALA A 19 -25.97 32.88 -15.22
C ALA A 19 -24.54 32.64 -14.67
N ALA A 20 -24.03 33.52 -13.80
CA ALA A 20 -22.67 33.42 -13.27
C ALA A 20 -22.54 32.57 -11.98
N LEU A 21 -23.62 32.08 -11.41
CA LEU A 21 -23.61 31.35 -10.12
C LEU A 21 -23.58 29.81 -10.24
N LEU A 22 -23.48 29.22 -11.44
CA LEU A 22 -23.56 27.77 -11.65
C LEU A 22 -22.23 27.08 -12.02
N LEU A 23 -21.12 27.83 -12.05
CA LEU A 23 -19.80 27.24 -12.22
C LEU A 23 -18.88 27.52 -11.01
N ALA A 24 -19.36 27.25 -9.81
CA ALA A 24 -18.42 26.99 -8.74
C ALA A 24 -17.78 25.59 -9.04
N PRO A 25 -16.47 25.50 -9.35
CA PRO A 25 -15.85 24.19 -9.38
C PRO A 25 -16.09 23.58 -8.01
N ALA A 26 -16.78 22.45 -7.95
CA ALA A 26 -16.80 21.63 -6.77
C ALA A 26 -15.31 21.37 -6.45
N LEU A 27 -14.80 22.02 -5.43
CA LEU A 27 -13.50 21.68 -4.84
C LEU A 27 -13.63 20.22 -4.41
N ALA A 28 -13.31 19.31 -5.34
CA ALA A 28 -13.17 17.92 -5.01
C ALA A 28 -12.11 17.88 -3.91
N HIS A 29 -12.56 17.76 -2.66
CA HIS A 29 -11.65 17.51 -1.54
C HIS A 29 -10.89 16.26 -1.91
N ALA A 30 -9.59 16.42 -2.17
CA ALA A 30 -8.72 15.30 -2.47
C ALA A 30 -8.77 14.36 -1.26
N GLN A 31 -9.59 13.30 -1.36
CA GLN A 31 -9.75 12.32 -0.28
C GLN A 31 -8.41 11.67 0.00
N ASP A 32 -8.10 11.46 1.27
CA ASP A 32 -6.88 10.78 1.68
C ASP A 32 -6.99 9.25 1.52
N ILE A 33 -5.84 8.58 1.51
CA ILE A 33 -5.80 7.12 1.62
C ILE A 33 -6.25 6.75 3.03
N VAL A 34 -7.40 6.07 3.14
CA VAL A 34 -8.01 5.71 4.42
C VAL A 34 -7.67 4.27 4.78
N ARG A 35 -7.07 4.06 5.94
CA ARG A 35 -6.79 2.74 6.51
C ARG A 35 -7.80 2.42 7.59
N HIS A 36 -8.63 1.41 7.32
CA HIS A 36 -9.65 0.93 8.25
C HIS A 36 -9.01 -0.04 9.24
N LYS A 37 -9.09 0.28 10.53
CA LYS A 37 -8.55 -0.60 11.59
C LYS A 37 -9.46 -1.81 11.83
N ILE A 38 -8.87 -2.91 12.27
CA ILE A 38 -9.63 -4.04 12.81
C ILE A 38 -10.22 -3.59 14.15
N PRO A 39 -11.56 -3.70 14.36
CA PRO A 39 -12.18 -3.32 15.62
C PRO A 39 -11.61 -4.12 16.80
N ASN A 40 -11.32 -3.44 17.89
CA ASN A 40 -10.84 -4.04 19.14
C ASN A 40 -9.58 -4.93 18.99
N SER A 41 -8.65 -4.56 18.07
CA SER A 41 -7.45 -5.34 17.82
C SER A 41 -6.25 -4.42 17.56
N ASP A 42 -5.11 -4.77 18.19
CA ASP A 42 -3.80 -4.15 17.93
C ASP A 42 -2.97 -4.96 16.93
N PHE A 43 -3.58 -5.95 16.26
CA PHE A 43 -2.87 -6.73 15.26
C PHE A 43 -2.39 -5.83 14.11
N PRO A 44 -1.10 -5.88 13.73
CA PRO A 44 -0.47 -4.84 12.91
C PRO A 44 -0.79 -4.98 11.42
N ILE A 45 -2.08 -4.95 11.06
CA ILE A 45 -2.59 -4.86 9.68
C ILE A 45 -3.82 -3.96 9.63
N ALA A 46 -4.14 -3.42 8.47
CA ALA A 46 -5.44 -2.81 8.22
C ALA A 46 -6.47 -3.88 7.85
N LEU A 47 -7.72 -3.70 8.30
CA LEU A 47 -8.87 -4.49 7.83
C LEU A 47 -9.11 -4.25 6.33
N ALA A 48 -9.03 -2.99 5.92
CA ALA A 48 -9.17 -2.55 4.52
C ALA A 48 -8.39 -1.25 4.31
N VAL A 49 -8.10 -0.93 3.05
CA VAL A 49 -7.55 0.37 2.65
C VAL A 49 -8.39 0.91 1.50
N SER A 50 -8.92 2.12 1.65
CA SER A 50 -9.60 2.86 0.58
C SER A 50 -8.63 3.82 -0.07
N ILE A 51 -8.54 3.75 -1.39
CA ILE A 51 -7.62 4.57 -2.21
C ILE A 51 -8.48 5.52 -3.05
N PRO A 52 -8.27 6.85 -2.96
CA PRO A 52 -9.02 7.80 -3.77
C PRO A 52 -8.62 7.73 -5.24
N PRO A 53 -9.52 8.11 -6.17
CA PRO A 53 -9.21 8.11 -7.62
C PRO A 53 -8.03 8.99 -8.02
N SER A 54 -7.66 9.97 -7.18
CA SER A 54 -6.55 10.91 -7.41
C SER A 54 -5.17 10.32 -7.06
N ALA A 55 -5.10 9.15 -6.43
CA ALA A 55 -3.84 8.54 -6.06
C ALA A 55 -3.27 7.70 -7.21
N THR A 56 -1.94 7.76 -7.38
CA THR A 56 -1.21 6.84 -8.25
C THR A 56 -0.99 5.52 -7.52
N ILE A 57 -1.30 4.41 -8.19
CA ILE A 57 -1.13 3.06 -7.65
C ILE A 57 0.09 2.43 -8.29
N HIS A 58 0.96 1.86 -7.48
CA HIS A 58 2.20 1.19 -7.88
C HIS A 58 2.12 -0.29 -7.48
N PHE A 59 2.27 -1.18 -8.47
CA PHE A 59 2.37 -2.62 -8.26
C PHE A 59 3.83 -3.01 -8.22
N ILE A 60 4.32 -3.54 -7.11
CA ILE A 60 5.68 -3.99 -6.91
C ILE A 60 5.68 -5.52 -6.96
N SER A 61 6.42 -6.07 -7.92
CA SER A 61 6.57 -7.52 -8.11
C SER A 61 7.08 -8.22 -6.86
N GLY A 62 6.82 -9.53 -6.76
CA GLY A 62 7.30 -10.37 -5.68
C GLY A 62 8.80 -10.23 -5.46
N GLN A 63 9.20 -9.99 -4.23
CA GLN A 63 10.58 -9.90 -3.80
C GLN A 63 10.94 -11.12 -2.97
N VAL A 64 12.14 -11.61 -3.19
CA VAL A 64 12.70 -12.80 -2.56
C VAL A 64 13.94 -12.44 -1.75
N PRO A 65 14.34 -13.28 -0.77
CA PRO A 65 15.42 -12.95 0.15
C PRO A 65 16.77 -12.82 -0.54
N PRO A 66 17.62 -11.89 -0.10
CA PRO A 66 19.03 -11.86 -0.51
C PRO A 66 19.81 -13.01 0.14
N ILE A 67 20.91 -13.41 -0.50
CA ILE A 67 21.88 -14.33 0.12
C ILE A 67 22.56 -13.64 1.31
N VAL A 68 22.56 -14.29 2.47
CA VAL A 68 23.22 -13.82 3.69
C VAL A 68 24.50 -14.63 3.99
N ASP A 69 24.56 -15.89 3.58
CA ASP A 69 25.77 -16.71 3.65
C ASP A 69 26.20 -17.15 2.23
N LYS A 70 27.26 -16.53 1.73
CA LYS A 70 27.81 -16.82 0.40
C LYS A 70 28.61 -18.13 0.34
N ALA A 71 28.94 -18.72 1.48
CA ALA A 71 29.67 -20.01 1.56
C ALA A 71 28.70 -21.21 1.52
N ALA A 72 27.41 -20.99 1.82
CA ALA A 72 26.39 -22.01 1.76
C ALA A 72 25.96 -22.31 0.31
N ASP A 73 25.39 -23.51 0.10
CA ASP A 73 24.74 -23.84 -1.18
C ASP A 73 23.63 -22.81 -1.51
N PRO A 74 23.69 -22.14 -2.67
CA PRO A 74 22.70 -21.12 -3.07
C PRO A 74 21.26 -21.67 -3.24
N ASN A 75 21.07 -22.98 -3.18
CA ASN A 75 19.76 -23.62 -3.18
C ASN A 75 19.32 -24.11 -1.78
N ALA A 76 20.13 -23.89 -0.75
CA ALA A 76 19.80 -24.29 0.60
C ALA A 76 19.27 -23.12 1.43
N ILE A 77 18.39 -23.39 2.38
CA ILE A 77 17.87 -22.40 3.35
C ILE A 77 19.01 -21.68 4.07
N ALA A 78 20.11 -22.40 4.36
CA ALA A 78 21.29 -21.84 5.04
C ALA A 78 21.87 -20.60 4.32
N ALA A 79 21.78 -20.53 2.97
CA ALA A 79 22.25 -19.37 2.22
C ALA A 79 21.42 -18.09 2.50
N PHE A 80 20.18 -18.24 2.94
CA PHE A 80 19.21 -17.13 3.10
C PHE A 80 18.81 -16.91 4.56
N GLY A 81 19.12 -17.85 5.46
CA GLY A 81 18.72 -17.84 6.86
C GLY A 81 17.30 -18.33 7.10
N ASP A 82 16.84 -18.19 8.33
CA ASP A 82 15.50 -18.57 8.77
C ASP A 82 14.40 -17.63 8.22
N THR A 83 13.13 -17.96 8.45
CA THR A 83 11.98 -17.17 7.99
C THR A 83 12.05 -15.71 8.45
N LYS A 84 12.51 -15.45 9.69
CA LYS A 84 12.67 -14.08 10.20
C LYS A 84 13.73 -13.32 9.41
N THR A 85 14.91 -13.90 9.22
CA THR A 85 16.02 -13.31 8.47
C THR A 85 15.60 -13.02 7.03
N GLN A 86 14.96 -13.99 6.37
CA GLN A 86 14.45 -13.82 5.01
C GLN A 86 13.41 -12.73 4.93
N THR A 87 12.45 -12.65 5.88
CA THR A 87 11.42 -11.59 5.93
C THR A 87 12.06 -10.20 6.04
N VAL A 88 13.03 -10.04 6.93
CA VAL A 88 13.76 -8.77 7.10
C VAL A 88 14.48 -8.39 5.81
N GLY A 89 15.19 -9.33 5.17
CA GLY A 89 15.89 -9.07 3.92
C GLY A 89 14.96 -8.66 2.77
N VAL A 90 13.82 -9.36 2.63
CA VAL A 90 12.80 -9.04 1.63
C VAL A 90 12.19 -7.66 1.87
N LEU A 91 11.79 -7.33 3.10
CA LEU A 91 11.16 -6.04 3.42
C LEU A 91 12.16 -4.88 3.30
N GLN A 92 13.43 -5.11 3.60
CA GLN A 92 14.49 -4.11 3.38
C GLN A 92 14.64 -3.83 1.87
N LYS A 93 14.66 -4.85 1.03
CA LYS A 93 14.69 -4.72 -0.43
C LYS A 93 13.48 -3.98 -0.97
N ILE A 94 12.27 -4.30 -0.48
CA ILE A 94 11.04 -3.56 -0.83
C ILE A 94 11.16 -2.08 -0.43
N LYS A 95 11.67 -1.78 0.76
CA LYS A 95 11.91 -0.42 1.23
C LYS A 95 12.85 0.36 0.29
N GLU A 96 13.91 -0.27 -0.19
CA GLU A 96 14.87 0.34 -1.12
C GLU A 96 14.23 0.58 -2.50
N ILE A 97 13.45 -0.37 -3.02
CA ILE A 97 12.70 -0.20 -4.28
C ILE A 97 11.72 0.98 -4.17
N LEU A 98 10.94 1.02 -3.09
CA LEU A 98 10.00 2.11 -2.85
C LEU A 98 10.72 3.47 -2.75
N ALA A 99 11.85 3.53 -2.03
CA ALA A 99 12.65 4.75 -1.91
C ALA A 99 13.16 5.25 -3.29
N GLY A 100 13.60 4.34 -4.16
CA GLY A 100 13.99 4.66 -5.54
C GLY A 100 12.86 5.23 -6.40
N MET A 101 11.59 4.98 -6.00
CA MET A 101 10.38 5.51 -6.64
C MET A 101 9.82 6.76 -5.94
N GLY A 102 10.51 7.31 -4.92
CA GLY A 102 10.01 8.42 -4.11
C GLY A 102 8.86 8.03 -3.15
N LEU A 103 8.76 6.74 -2.82
CA LEU A 103 7.77 6.15 -1.92
C LEU A 103 8.44 5.65 -0.64
N GLY A 104 7.63 5.33 0.35
CA GLY A 104 8.09 4.71 1.59
C GLY A 104 7.22 3.54 2.04
N MET A 105 7.64 2.86 3.11
CA MET A 105 6.84 1.75 3.68
C MET A 105 5.43 2.19 4.10
N GLY A 106 5.25 3.46 4.48
CA GLY A 106 3.95 4.04 4.81
C GLY A 106 3.00 4.19 3.62
N ASP A 107 3.51 4.13 2.38
CA ASP A 107 2.70 4.19 1.16
C ASP A 107 2.18 2.80 0.75
N VAL A 108 2.65 1.71 1.38
CA VAL A 108 2.15 0.35 1.12
C VAL A 108 0.70 0.25 1.59
N VAL A 109 -0.20 -0.13 0.69
CA VAL A 109 -1.64 -0.24 0.93
C VAL A 109 -2.11 -1.70 0.96
N LYS A 110 -1.42 -2.58 0.25
CA LYS A 110 -1.70 -4.03 0.23
C LYS A 110 -0.40 -4.81 0.24
N MET A 111 -0.42 -5.98 0.87
CA MET A 111 0.70 -6.93 0.89
C MET A 111 0.17 -8.35 0.74
N GLN A 112 0.81 -9.15 -0.10
CA GLN A 112 0.65 -10.61 -0.14
C GLN A 112 1.97 -11.27 0.24
N VAL A 113 1.87 -12.26 1.11
CA VAL A 113 3.03 -12.98 1.65
C VAL A 113 2.85 -14.46 1.36
N PHE A 114 3.83 -15.02 0.68
CA PHE A 114 3.93 -16.42 0.37
C PHE A 114 5.01 -17.03 1.25
N LEU A 115 4.62 -17.99 2.10
CA LEU A 115 5.53 -18.69 2.98
C LEU A 115 5.63 -20.15 2.57
N VAL A 116 6.84 -20.66 2.44
CA VAL A 116 7.09 -22.09 2.23
C VAL A 116 7.17 -22.78 3.59
N GLY A 117 6.75 -24.04 3.65
CA GLY A 117 6.86 -24.84 4.85
C GLY A 117 8.33 -25.09 5.22
N ASP A 118 8.71 -24.69 6.42
CA ASP A 118 10.08 -24.84 6.94
C ASP A 118 10.27 -26.26 7.52
N PRO A 119 11.29 -27.03 7.10
CA PRO A 119 11.63 -28.30 7.71
C PRO A 119 11.83 -28.23 9.24
N ALA A 120 12.41 -27.12 9.75
CA ALA A 120 12.58 -26.89 11.19
C ALA A 120 11.21 -26.77 11.92
N HIS A 121 10.14 -26.44 11.19
CA HIS A 121 8.77 -26.35 11.68
C HIS A 121 7.88 -27.50 11.19
N LYS A 122 8.47 -28.66 10.89
CA LYS A 122 7.77 -29.87 10.41
C LYS A 122 7.00 -29.63 9.12
N GLY A 123 7.54 -28.83 8.21
CA GLY A 123 6.93 -28.49 6.94
C GLY A 123 5.77 -27.49 7.03
N ARG A 124 5.58 -26.84 8.17
CA ARG A 124 4.63 -25.72 8.32
C ARG A 124 5.33 -24.39 8.12
N ALA A 125 4.60 -23.41 7.63
CA ALA A 125 5.09 -22.04 7.55
C ALA A 125 5.38 -21.49 8.96
N ASP A 126 6.55 -20.88 9.14
CA ASP A 126 6.90 -20.19 10.39
C ASP A 126 6.29 -18.77 10.38
N VAL A 127 5.01 -18.69 10.73
CA VAL A 127 4.29 -17.41 10.85
C VAL A 127 4.86 -16.55 11.99
N THR A 128 5.39 -17.16 13.04
CA THR A 128 6.01 -16.46 14.18
C THR A 128 7.28 -15.75 13.75
N GLY A 129 8.17 -16.43 13.04
CA GLY A 129 9.38 -15.83 12.47
C GLY A 129 9.05 -14.73 11.46
N PHE A 130 8.07 -14.97 10.57
CA PHE A 130 7.59 -13.94 9.68
C PHE A 130 7.11 -12.67 10.45
N MET A 131 6.28 -12.82 11.46
CA MET A 131 5.80 -11.69 12.26
C MET A 131 6.92 -10.97 12.99
N ALA A 132 7.92 -11.69 13.51
CA ALA A 132 9.10 -11.08 14.15
C ALA A 132 9.95 -10.24 13.19
N GLY A 133 9.96 -10.57 11.89
CA GLY A 133 10.56 -9.75 10.84
C GLY A 133 9.66 -8.58 10.42
N TYR A 134 8.38 -8.86 10.19
CA TYR A 134 7.39 -7.89 9.71
C TYR A 134 7.22 -6.69 10.65
N THR A 135 7.14 -6.92 11.95
CA THR A 135 6.91 -5.84 12.96
C THR A 135 8.08 -4.87 13.10
N GLN A 136 9.24 -5.15 12.49
CA GLN A 136 10.33 -4.19 12.39
C GLN A 136 10.05 -3.08 11.35
N PHE A 137 9.12 -3.31 10.43
CA PHE A 137 8.79 -2.39 9.34
C PHE A 137 7.37 -1.82 9.44
N PHE A 138 6.45 -2.51 10.11
CA PHE A 138 5.04 -2.12 10.23
C PHE A 138 4.55 -2.22 11.67
N GLY A 139 3.79 -1.23 12.08
CA GLY A 139 3.41 -1.02 13.48
C GLY A 139 4.43 -0.13 14.20
N GLY A 140 4.24 0.15 15.47
CA GLY A 140 5.13 1.00 16.24
C GLY A 140 5.38 2.36 15.57
N ALA A 141 6.60 2.60 15.13
CA ALA A 141 7.02 3.87 14.52
C ALA A 141 6.43 4.11 13.11
N GLN A 142 5.95 3.05 12.42
CA GLN A 142 5.29 3.14 11.12
C GLN A 142 3.83 2.67 11.22
N PRO A 143 2.87 3.58 11.51
CA PRO A 143 1.48 3.24 11.81
C PRO A 143 0.59 3.03 10.58
N ASN A 144 1.06 3.35 9.37
CA ASN A 144 0.31 3.20 8.14
C ASN A 144 0.32 1.73 7.68
N LEU A 145 -0.58 0.94 8.22
CA LEU A 145 -0.62 -0.51 8.01
C LEU A 145 -1.29 -0.88 6.67
N PRO A 146 -0.76 -1.88 5.93
CA PRO A 146 -1.42 -2.42 4.75
C PRO A 146 -2.53 -3.40 5.10
N ALA A 147 -3.51 -3.57 4.21
CA ALA A 147 -4.30 -4.78 4.16
C ALA A 147 -3.40 -5.94 3.73
N ARG A 148 -3.40 -7.08 4.46
CA ARG A 148 -2.43 -8.15 4.25
C ARG A 148 -3.07 -9.53 4.24
N ALA A 149 -2.58 -10.40 3.33
CA ALA A 149 -2.79 -11.84 3.39
C ALA A 149 -1.45 -12.56 3.57
N VAL A 150 -1.45 -13.66 4.32
CA VAL A 150 -0.30 -14.56 4.48
C VAL A 150 -0.78 -15.98 4.14
N MET A 151 -0.08 -16.65 3.24
CA MET A 151 -0.45 -17.96 2.72
C MET A 151 0.75 -18.90 2.76
N GLN A 152 0.52 -20.16 3.14
CA GLN A 152 1.51 -21.19 2.88
C GLN A 152 1.36 -21.69 1.45
N VAL A 153 2.48 -21.77 0.73
CA VAL A 153 2.57 -22.31 -0.63
C VAL A 153 3.40 -23.57 -0.66
N ALA A 154 3.27 -24.35 -1.73
CA ALA A 154 3.99 -25.60 -1.88
C ALA A 154 5.51 -25.41 -2.04
N GLY A 155 5.93 -24.30 -2.65
CA GLY A 155 7.33 -23.95 -2.87
C GLY A 155 7.45 -22.64 -3.63
N LEU A 156 8.67 -22.10 -3.67
CA LEU A 156 9.09 -20.96 -4.50
C LEU A 156 10.12 -21.44 -5.53
N SER A 157 10.54 -20.55 -6.43
CA SER A 157 11.44 -20.89 -7.53
C SER A 157 12.83 -21.39 -7.08
N ASN A 158 13.30 -20.98 -5.90
CA ASN A 158 14.50 -21.50 -5.27
C ASN A 158 14.12 -22.27 -4.01
N PRO A 159 14.57 -23.50 -3.82
CA PRO A 159 14.22 -24.32 -2.64
C PRO A 159 14.76 -23.77 -1.31
N GLY A 160 15.74 -22.88 -1.34
CA GLY A 160 16.23 -22.17 -0.15
C GLY A 160 15.33 -20.99 0.29
N TRP A 161 14.35 -20.59 -0.51
CA TRP A 161 13.47 -19.48 -0.17
C TRP A 161 12.26 -19.94 0.64
N LEU A 162 12.12 -19.37 1.82
CA LEU A 162 10.97 -19.56 2.72
C LEU A 162 9.95 -18.43 2.60
N VAL A 163 10.32 -17.29 2.00
CA VAL A 163 9.53 -16.07 1.98
C VAL A 163 9.57 -15.39 0.61
N GLU A 164 8.41 -15.07 0.07
CA GLU A 164 8.26 -14.10 -1.02
C GLU A 164 7.18 -13.09 -0.63
N ILE A 165 7.38 -11.80 -0.93
CA ILE A 165 6.40 -10.75 -0.62
C ILE A 165 6.22 -9.86 -1.84
N GLU A 166 4.94 -9.65 -2.23
CA GLU A 166 4.55 -8.61 -3.16
C GLU A 166 3.76 -7.51 -2.46
N VAL A 167 3.87 -6.29 -2.93
CA VAL A 167 3.14 -5.17 -2.36
C VAL A 167 2.51 -4.28 -3.43
N VAL A 168 1.42 -3.61 -3.04
CA VAL A 168 0.86 -2.48 -3.78
C VAL A 168 1.06 -1.25 -2.91
N ALA A 169 1.62 -0.20 -3.48
CA ALA A 169 1.76 1.10 -2.84
C ALA A 169 0.85 2.14 -3.53
N ALA A 170 0.42 3.16 -2.80
CA ALA A 170 -0.35 4.25 -3.35
C ALA A 170 0.10 5.58 -2.75
N LYS A 171 0.15 6.61 -3.60
CA LYS A 171 0.52 7.99 -3.21
C LYS A 171 -0.29 9.00 -4.00
N LYS A 172 -0.63 10.11 -3.34
CA LYS A 172 -1.24 11.30 -3.96
C LYS A 172 -0.18 12.21 -4.55
#